data_dc60d80e30fa8263c2c002454252767a
#
_entry.id   dc60d80e30fa8263c2c002454252767a
#
_cell.length_a   1.000
_cell.length_b   1.000
_cell.length_c   1.000
_cell.angle_alpha   90.00
_cell.angle_beta   90.00
_cell.angle_gamma   90.00
#
_symmetry.space_group_name_H-M   'P 1'
#
loop_
_entity.id
_entity.type
_entity.pdbx_description
1 polymer ?
#
loop_
_entity_poly.entity_id
_entity_poly.type
_entity_poly.pdbx_seq_one_letter_code
_entity_poly.pdbx_strand_id
1 'polypeptide(L)'
;MFYSKPIKIILYIGVIFCTSLSEYDMVLEEDSQMNRMVESMELFKMIGKNRWLSEKQLILFMNKTDILKKKISCSPLTSCFPEYDGPNTYEGAVQFIQKSFVELHNEEDKNVFVHLTCAVDKECMQLVFDLISDIIITFNQKECSML
;
A
#
# COMPACT_ATOMS: atom_id res chain seq x y z
N MET A 1 14.47 6.23 -16.15
CA MET A 1 13.60 5.19 -15.54
C MET A 1 13.31 5.60 -14.12
N PHE A 2 12.08 6.00 -13.82
CA PHE A 2 11.75 6.54 -12.50
C PHE A 2 11.57 5.39 -11.52
N TYR A 3 12.48 5.31 -10.56
CA TYR A 3 12.36 4.41 -9.42
C TYR A 3 11.16 4.80 -8.58
N SER A 4 10.19 3.94 -8.45
CA SER A 4 9.15 4.14 -7.46
C SER A 4 9.55 3.43 -6.17
N LYS A 5 10.35 4.11 -5.35
CA LYS A 5 10.48 3.71 -3.94
C LYS A 5 9.10 3.88 -3.26
N PRO A 6 8.77 3.03 -2.30
CA PRO A 6 7.56 3.23 -1.51
C PRO A 6 7.55 4.65 -0.95
N ILE A 7 6.50 5.39 -1.24
CA ILE A 7 6.35 6.76 -0.76
C ILE A 7 5.73 6.70 0.63
N LYS A 8 6.37 7.35 1.59
CA LYS A 8 5.86 7.53 2.95
C LYS A 8 5.58 9.00 3.17
N ILE A 9 4.34 9.32 3.47
CA ILE A 9 3.95 10.66 3.88
C ILE A 9 3.44 10.55 5.31
N ILE A 10 4.15 11.17 6.25
CA ILE A 10 3.77 11.21 7.65
C ILE A 10 3.10 12.55 7.90
N LEU A 11 1.81 12.50 8.14
CA LEU A 11 1.02 13.64 8.55
C LEU A 11 0.83 13.60 10.07
N TYR A 12 0.55 14.74 10.68
CA TYR A 12 0.25 14.80 12.11
C TYR A 12 -0.88 13.84 12.52
N ILE A 13 -1.82 13.61 11.62
CA ILE A 13 -3.04 12.82 11.82
C ILE A 13 -2.96 11.39 11.34
N GLY A 14 -2.02 11.06 10.44
CA GLY A 14 -1.96 9.73 9.84
C GLY A 14 -0.69 9.48 9.06
N VAL A 15 -0.53 8.25 8.62
CA VAL A 15 0.57 7.81 7.76
C VAL A 15 0.00 7.30 6.46
N ILE A 16 0.48 7.83 5.35
CA ILE A 16 0.16 7.34 4.02
C ILE A 16 1.36 6.51 3.54
N PHE A 17 1.09 5.26 3.22
CA PHE A 17 2.06 4.36 2.62
C PHE A 17 1.62 3.99 1.22
N CYS A 18 2.49 4.22 0.24
CA CYS A 18 2.22 3.94 -1.17
C CYS A 18 3.11 2.80 -1.64
N THR A 19 2.52 1.69 -2.09
CA THR A 19 3.22 0.56 -2.69
C THR A 19 2.82 0.39 -4.14
N SER A 20 3.73 -0.15 -4.96
CA SER A 20 3.48 -0.44 -6.38
C SER A 20 3.14 -1.91 -6.55
N LEU A 21 1.90 -2.21 -6.94
CA LEU A 21 1.46 -3.57 -7.22
C LEU A 21 2.20 -4.24 -8.37
N SER A 22 2.70 -3.46 -9.32
CA SER A 22 3.38 -4.00 -10.52
C SER A 22 4.82 -4.45 -10.28
N GLU A 23 5.36 -4.26 -9.08
CA GLU A 23 6.77 -4.54 -8.77
C GLU A 23 6.99 -5.89 -8.07
N TYR A 24 5.96 -6.73 -8.01
CA TYR A 24 6.03 -8.05 -7.35
C TYR A 24 7.06 -9.01 -7.97
N ASP A 25 7.38 -8.87 -9.26
CA ASP A 25 8.37 -9.69 -9.97
C ASP A 25 9.67 -8.94 -10.26
N MET A 26 9.94 -7.85 -9.54
CA MET A 26 11.13 -7.02 -9.72
C MET A 26 12.03 -7.09 -8.49
N VAL A 27 13.34 -7.03 -8.74
CA VAL A 27 14.36 -6.95 -7.68
C VAL A 27 14.89 -5.52 -7.55
N LEU A 28 15.54 -5.23 -6.41
CA LEU A 28 16.25 -3.98 -6.22
C LEU A 28 17.47 -3.90 -7.16
N GLU A 29 17.84 -2.71 -7.59
CA GLU A 29 19.08 -2.52 -8.36
C GLU A 29 20.31 -2.63 -7.48
N GLU A 30 20.19 -2.17 -6.25
CA GLU A 30 21.26 -2.19 -5.26
C GLU A 30 21.47 -3.60 -4.68
N ASP A 31 20.44 -4.44 -4.69
CA ASP A 31 20.46 -5.82 -4.20
C ASP A 31 19.58 -6.73 -5.07
N SER A 32 20.19 -7.45 -5.98
CA SER A 32 19.49 -8.37 -6.89
C SER A 32 18.87 -9.60 -6.20
N GLN A 33 19.11 -9.81 -4.92
CA GLN A 33 18.48 -10.87 -4.13
C GLN A 33 17.20 -10.41 -3.46
N MET A 34 17.02 -9.09 -3.29
CA MET A 34 15.84 -8.53 -2.62
C MET A 34 14.74 -8.19 -3.64
N ASN A 35 13.58 -8.81 -3.48
CA ASN A 35 12.39 -8.46 -4.26
C ASN A 35 11.79 -7.14 -3.75
N ARG A 36 11.37 -6.26 -4.66
CA ARG A 36 10.84 -4.93 -4.33
C ARG A 36 9.54 -4.97 -3.54
N MET A 37 8.65 -5.92 -3.82
CA MET A 37 7.41 -6.09 -3.07
C MET A 37 7.70 -6.55 -1.64
N VAL A 38 8.63 -7.50 -1.48
CA VAL A 38 9.06 -7.98 -0.16
C VAL A 38 9.67 -6.84 0.65
N GLU A 39 10.56 -6.04 0.07
CA GLU A 39 11.10 -4.83 0.74
C GLU A 39 9.99 -3.86 1.16
N SER A 40 9.04 -3.62 0.26
CA SER A 40 7.90 -2.75 0.57
C SER A 40 7.07 -3.28 1.75
N MET A 41 6.87 -4.59 1.83
CA MET A 41 6.18 -5.25 2.95
C MET A 41 6.96 -5.13 4.27
N GLU A 42 8.27 -5.31 4.23
CA GLU A 42 9.13 -5.13 5.40
C GLU A 42 9.08 -3.69 5.94
N LEU A 43 9.15 -2.70 5.04
CA LEU A 43 9.01 -1.29 5.40
C LEU A 43 7.64 -0.97 6.00
N PHE A 44 6.58 -1.54 5.44
CA PHE A 44 5.22 -1.37 5.97
C PHE A 44 5.10 -1.96 7.39
N LYS A 45 5.64 -3.14 7.60
CA LYS A 45 5.71 -3.80 8.91
C LYS A 45 6.47 -2.96 9.94
N MET A 46 7.60 -2.36 9.53
CA MET A 46 8.38 -1.47 10.41
C MET A 46 7.58 -0.22 10.83
N ILE A 47 6.78 0.35 9.92
CA ILE A 47 5.91 1.49 10.24
C ILE A 47 4.85 1.09 11.27
N GLY A 48 4.20 -0.05 11.10
CA GLY A 48 3.21 -0.56 12.03
C GLY A 48 3.75 -0.80 13.45
N LYS A 49 5.01 -1.21 13.55
CA LYS A 49 5.71 -1.43 14.83
C LYS A 49 6.31 -0.16 15.45
N ASN A 50 6.32 0.95 14.72
CA ASN A 50 6.88 2.18 15.22
C ASN A 50 5.98 2.81 16.29
N ARG A 51 6.48 2.95 17.51
CA ARG A 51 5.73 3.47 18.67
C ARG A 51 5.08 4.84 18.41
N TRP A 52 5.75 5.71 17.67
CA TRP A 52 5.25 7.06 17.37
C TRP A 52 4.18 7.08 16.30
N LEU A 53 4.15 6.07 15.43
CA LEU A 53 3.23 5.93 14.32
C LEU A 53 2.09 4.97 14.63
N SER A 54 2.25 4.16 15.67
CA SER A 54 1.30 3.11 16.02
C SER A 54 -0.09 3.65 16.42
N GLU A 55 -0.17 4.87 16.92
CA GLU A 55 -1.44 5.53 17.28
C GLU A 55 -2.08 6.31 16.12
N LYS A 56 -1.38 6.39 14.97
CA LYS A 56 -1.85 7.12 13.81
C LYS A 56 -2.69 6.22 12.90
N GLN A 57 -3.61 6.82 12.15
CA GLN A 57 -4.29 6.10 11.09
C GLN A 57 -3.31 5.72 9.98
N LEU A 58 -3.41 4.49 9.50
CA LEU A 58 -2.57 3.99 8.42
C LEU A 58 -3.39 3.80 7.15
N ILE A 59 -3.01 4.53 6.12
CA ILE A 59 -3.65 4.48 4.81
C ILE A 59 -2.67 3.84 3.83
N LEU A 60 -3.07 2.72 3.25
CA LEU A 60 -2.30 1.98 2.27
C LEU A 60 -2.84 2.24 0.86
N PHE A 61 -2.07 2.93 0.04
CA PHE A 61 -2.32 3.05 -1.38
C PHE A 61 -1.59 1.96 -2.15
N MET A 62 -2.36 1.09 -2.79
CA MET A 62 -1.88 0.05 -3.70
C MET A 62 -1.97 0.56 -5.13
N ASN A 63 -0.85 1.11 -5.61
CA ASN A 63 -0.78 1.85 -6.87
C ASN A 63 -0.40 0.97 -8.06
N LYS A 64 -0.50 1.53 -9.27
CA LYS A 64 -0.19 0.88 -10.55
C LYS A 64 -1.06 -0.35 -10.83
N THR A 65 -2.33 -0.28 -10.49
CA THR A 65 -3.31 -1.34 -10.76
C THR A 65 -3.44 -1.67 -12.24
N ASP A 66 -3.34 -0.67 -13.11
CA ASP A 66 -3.37 -0.81 -14.57
C ASP A 66 -2.20 -1.66 -15.11
N ILE A 67 -1.02 -1.50 -14.54
CA ILE A 67 0.17 -2.27 -14.93
C ILE A 67 0.06 -3.70 -14.40
N LEU A 68 -0.38 -3.90 -13.15
CA LEU A 68 -0.63 -5.23 -12.60
C LEU A 68 -1.59 -6.01 -13.50
N LYS A 69 -2.71 -5.37 -13.90
CA LYS A 69 -3.73 -6.00 -14.74
C LYS A 69 -3.18 -6.52 -16.08
N LYS A 70 -2.23 -5.80 -16.67
CA LYS A 70 -1.56 -6.23 -17.91
C LYS A 70 -0.53 -7.32 -17.68
N LYS A 71 0.12 -7.32 -16.53
CA LYS A 71 1.32 -8.10 -16.25
C LYS A 71 1.01 -9.48 -15.67
N ILE A 72 -0.04 -9.60 -14.88
CA ILE A 72 -0.37 -10.83 -14.13
C ILE A 72 -0.60 -12.06 -15.02
N SER A 73 -1.05 -11.86 -16.24
CA SER A 73 -1.24 -12.94 -17.21
C SER A 73 0.08 -13.52 -17.77
N CYS A 74 1.15 -12.72 -17.76
CA CYS A 74 2.44 -13.09 -18.30
C CYS A 74 3.48 -13.45 -17.23
N SER A 75 3.33 -12.87 -16.03
CA SER A 75 4.23 -13.09 -14.89
C SER A 75 3.38 -13.54 -13.69
N PRO A 76 3.50 -14.81 -13.25
CA PRO A 76 2.66 -15.33 -12.19
C PRO A 76 3.06 -14.71 -10.83
N LEU A 77 2.08 -14.56 -9.93
CA LEU A 77 2.29 -14.00 -8.60
C LEU A 77 3.25 -14.85 -7.74
N THR A 78 3.35 -16.13 -8.06
CA THR A 78 4.28 -17.08 -7.40
C THR A 78 5.76 -16.71 -7.53
N SER A 79 6.11 -15.79 -8.43
CA SER A 79 7.47 -15.24 -8.52
C SER A 79 7.88 -14.45 -7.26
N CYS A 80 6.91 -13.85 -6.57
CA CYS A 80 7.11 -13.13 -5.30
C CYS A 80 6.62 -13.93 -4.10
N PHE A 81 5.48 -14.62 -4.27
CA PHE A 81 4.79 -15.35 -3.22
C PHE A 81 4.67 -16.84 -3.61
N PRO A 82 5.69 -17.66 -3.33
CA PRO A 82 5.67 -19.09 -3.69
C PRO A 82 4.49 -19.87 -3.11
N GLU A 83 3.93 -19.38 -1.99
CA GLU A 83 2.77 -19.96 -1.31
C GLU A 83 1.43 -19.61 -1.96
N TYR A 84 1.42 -18.74 -2.96
CA TYR A 84 0.19 -18.35 -3.64
C TYR A 84 -0.33 -19.51 -4.50
N ASP A 85 -1.53 -20.00 -4.20
CA ASP A 85 -2.21 -21.09 -4.89
C ASP A 85 -3.46 -20.63 -5.68
N GLY A 86 -3.73 -19.33 -5.67
CA GLY A 86 -4.88 -18.74 -6.34
C GLY A 86 -4.69 -18.57 -7.86
N PRO A 87 -5.74 -18.13 -8.56
CA PRO A 87 -5.68 -17.91 -10.00
C PRO A 87 -4.80 -16.72 -10.37
N ASN A 88 -4.04 -16.80 -11.46
CA ASN A 88 -3.26 -15.70 -12.01
C ASN A 88 -4.18 -14.66 -12.70
N THR A 89 -5.11 -14.11 -11.94
CA THR A 89 -6.03 -13.05 -12.34
C THR A 89 -5.73 -11.77 -11.55
N TYR A 90 -6.15 -10.64 -12.09
CA TYR A 90 -5.99 -9.36 -11.43
C TYR A 90 -6.65 -9.36 -10.04
N GLU A 91 -7.88 -9.85 -9.95
CA GLU A 91 -8.66 -9.88 -8.71
C GLU A 91 -7.99 -10.77 -7.65
N GLY A 92 -7.56 -11.98 -8.06
CA GLY A 92 -6.87 -12.90 -7.15
C GLY A 92 -5.56 -12.33 -6.62
N ALA A 93 -4.75 -11.72 -7.50
CA ALA A 93 -3.49 -11.10 -7.11
C ALA A 93 -3.69 -9.91 -6.16
N VAL A 94 -4.64 -9.02 -6.47
CA VAL A 94 -4.95 -7.86 -5.61
C VAL A 94 -5.41 -8.31 -4.24
N GLN A 95 -6.34 -9.24 -4.15
CA GLN A 95 -6.84 -9.76 -2.88
C GLN A 95 -5.74 -10.37 -2.02
N PHE A 96 -4.87 -11.17 -2.65
CA PHE A 96 -3.77 -11.81 -1.93
C PHE A 96 -2.76 -10.79 -1.40
N ILE A 97 -2.30 -9.86 -2.25
CA ILE A 97 -1.34 -8.83 -1.84
C ILE A 97 -1.94 -7.94 -0.75
N GLN A 98 -3.20 -7.51 -0.91
CA GLN A 98 -3.90 -6.72 0.09
C GLN A 98 -3.97 -7.43 1.44
N LYS A 99 -4.37 -8.69 1.44
CA LYS A 99 -4.42 -9.53 2.64
C LYS A 99 -3.05 -9.63 3.30
N SER A 100 -2.00 -9.90 2.51
CA SER A 100 -0.62 -10.00 3.00
C SER A 100 -0.15 -8.72 3.69
N PHE A 101 -0.44 -7.53 3.13
CA PHE A 101 -0.12 -6.27 3.78
C PHE A 101 -0.91 -6.04 5.07
N VAL A 102 -2.21 -6.30 5.06
CA VAL A 102 -3.07 -6.09 6.24
C VAL A 102 -2.65 -7.00 7.40
N GLU A 103 -2.31 -8.25 7.12
CA GLU A 103 -1.85 -9.22 8.13
C GLU A 103 -0.52 -8.81 8.79
N LEU A 104 0.34 -8.07 8.10
CA LEU A 104 1.59 -7.55 8.70
C LEU A 104 1.34 -6.49 9.78
N HIS A 105 0.18 -5.89 9.79
CA HIS A 105 -0.19 -4.82 10.72
C HIS A 105 -1.09 -5.28 11.88
N ASN A 106 -1.49 -6.56 11.89
CA ASN A 106 -2.42 -7.14 12.87
C ASN A 106 -1.81 -7.26 14.28
N GLU A 107 -1.51 -6.13 14.92
CA GLU A 107 -1.45 -6.02 16.37
C GLU A 107 -2.64 -5.17 16.81
N GLU A 108 -3.67 -5.84 17.35
CA GLU A 108 -4.82 -5.33 18.11
C GLU A 108 -5.39 -3.94 17.71
N ASP A 109 -6.55 -3.95 17.08
CA ASP A 109 -7.47 -2.80 16.90
C ASP A 109 -7.08 -1.66 15.92
N LYS A 110 -6.14 -1.85 15.01
CA LYS A 110 -5.80 -0.79 14.05
C LYS A 110 -6.34 -1.10 12.66
N ASN A 111 -7.26 -0.27 12.22
CA ASN A 111 -7.78 -0.34 10.87
C ASN A 111 -6.76 0.24 9.88
N VAL A 112 -6.30 -0.60 8.96
CA VAL A 112 -5.58 -0.16 7.76
C VAL A 112 -6.62 0.17 6.69
N PHE A 113 -6.63 1.40 6.23
CA PHE A 113 -7.50 1.82 5.13
C PHE A 113 -6.78 1.56 3.81
N VAL A 114 -7.29 0.62 3.04
CA VAL A 114 -6.66 0.22 1.77
C VAL A 114 -7.39 0.84 0.59
N HIS A 115 -6.64 1.49 -0.29
CA HIS A 115 -7.15 2.06 -1.53
C HIS A 115 -6.34 1.59 -2.73
N LEU A 116 -7.04 1.09 -3.74
CA LEU A 116 -6.46 0.75 -5.04
C LEU A 116 -6.38 2.01 -5.89
N THR A 117 -5.20 2.31 -6.42
CA THR A 117 -4.97 3.55 -7.18
C THR A 117 -4.25 3.29 -8.49
N CYS A 118 -4.49 4.19 -9.44
CA CYS A 118 -3.78 4.27 -10.69
C CYS A 118 -3.39 5.74 -10.93
N ALA A 119 -2.11 6.07 -10.81
CA ALA A 119 -1.63 7.45 -10.87
C ALA A 119 -1.79 8.11 -12.26
N VAL A 120 -2.04 7.33 -13.31
CA VAL A 120 -2.32 7.84 -14.66
C VAL A 120 -3.79 8.17 -14.88
N ASP A 121 -4.67 7.75 -13.96
CA ASP A 121 -6.09 8.03 -14.00
C ASP A 121 -6.41 9.27 -13.14
N LYS A 122 -6.82 10.36 -13.80
CA LYS A 122 -7.14 11.62 -13.15
C LYS A 122 -8.31 11.50 -12.18
N GLU A 123 -9.30 10.69 -12.51
CA GLU A 123 -10.47 10.48 -11.64
C GLU A 123 -10.06 9.73 -10.37
N CYS A 124 -9.21 8.72 -10.50
CA CYS A 124 -8.65 7.99 -9.37
C CYS A 124 -7.82 8.91 -8.47
N MET A 125 -7.00 9.79 -9.04
CA MET A 125 -6.21 10.75 -8.26
C MET A 125 -7.09 11.79 -7.57
N GLN A 126 -8.18 12.24 -8.19
CA GLN A 126 -9.13 13.14 -7.55
C GLN A 126 -9.80 12.49 -6.34
N LEU A 127 -10.22 11.23 -6.45
CA LEU A 127 -10.78 10.47 -5.32
C LEU A 127 -9.78 10.35 -4.17
N VAL A 128 -8.50 10.16 -4.46
CA VAL A 128 -7.45 10.12 -3.43
C VAL A 128 -7.34 11.47 -2.70
N PHE A 129 -7.35 12.58 -3.44
CA PHE A 129 -7.32 13.92 -2.85
C PHE A 129 -8.55 14.19 -1.99
N ASP A 130 -9.73 13.82 -2.45
CA ASP A 130 -10.98 14.00 -1.73
C ASP A 130 -10.98 13.21 -0.42
N LEU A 131 -10.54 11.96 -0.45
CA LEU A 131 -10.38 11.11 0.74
C LEU A 131 -9.41 11.70 1.76
N ILE A 132 -8.26 12.18 1.33
CA ILE A 132 -7.28 12.82 2.21
C ILE A 132 -7.87 14.09 2.83
N SER A 133 -8.56 14.89 2.03
CA SER A 133 -9.20 16.12 2.50
C SER A 133 -10.28 15.81 3.55
N ASP A 134 -11.11 14.80 3.33
CA ASP A 134 -12.15 14.38 4.27
C ASP A 134 -11.57 13.88 5.60
N ILE A 135 -10.48 13.11 5.54
CA ILE A 135 -9.77 12.63 6.74
C ILE A 135 -9.22 13.82 7.53
N ILE A 136 -8.61 14.80 6.87
CA ILE A 136 -8.06 16.01 7.51
C ILE A 136 -9.18 16.83 8.15
N ILE A 137 -10.29 17.06 7.44
CA ILE A 137 -11.43 17.81 7.95
C ILE A 137 -12.05 17.12 9.16
N THR A 138 -12.28 15.81 9.08
CA THR A 138 -12.86 15.04 10.18
C THR A 138 -11.99 15.07 11.43
N PHE A 139 -10.68 15.02 11.25
CA PHE A 139 -9.75 15.10 12.38
C PHE A 139 -9.78 16.48 13.03
N ASN A 140 -9.71 17.55 12.23
CA ASN A 140 -9.76 18.92 12.76
C ASN A 140 -11.06 19.22 13.51
N GLN A 141 -12.19 18.68 13.04
CA GLN A 141 -13.47 18.80 13.74
C GLN A 141 -13.47 18.08 15.09
N LYS A 142 -12.83 16.90 15.21
CA LYS A 142 -12.69 16.18 16.48
C LYS A 142 -11.82 16.93 17.49
N GLU A 143 -10.71 17.52 17.03
CA GLU A 143 -9.88 18.34 17.92
C GLU A 143 -10.60 19.60 18.39
N CYS A 144 -11.34 20.30 17.55
CA CYS A 144 -12.14 21.46 17.92
C CYS A 144 -13.29 21.14 18.88
N SER A 145 -13.82 19.92 18.86
CA SER A 145 -14.90 19.51 19.76
C SER A 145 -14.42 19.04 21.14
N MET A 146 -13.12 18.88 21.34
CA MET A 146 -12.51 18.52 22.64
C MET A 146 -11.96 19.75 23.42
N LEU A 147 -12.09 20.95 22.86
CA LEU A 147 -11.81 22.22 23.51
C LEU A 147 -13.10 22.87 24.03
#